data_1268b677249191b6ef3b7647d1d4a9a1
#
_entry.id   1268b677249191b6ef3b7647d1d4a9a1
#
_cell.length_a   1.000
_cell.length_b   1.000
_cell.length_c   1.000
_cell.angle_alpha   90.00
_cell.angle_beta   90.00
_cell.angle_gamma   90.00
#
_symmetry.space_group_name_H-M   'P 1'
#
loop_
_entity.id
_entity.type
_entity.pdbx_description
1 polymer ?
#
loop_
_entity_poly.entity_id
_entity_poly.type
_entity_poly.pdbx_seq_one_letter_code
_entity_poly.pdbx_strand_id
1 'polypeptide(L)'
;MKYNMKTEWVRKHINDLVSEGLKQMSNPALDDNMFKIWLDYSKQVLEISTKDYNAAILLNYLRLIMSIDSQLPPTQKIGICLDYLIGILRI
;
A
#
# COMPACT_ATOMS: atom_id res chain seq x y z
N MET A 1 17.81 16.71 15.35
CA MET A 1 16.81 15.66 15.28
C MET A 1 17.44 14.38 14.80
N LYS A 2 17.27 13.32 15.54
CA LYS A 2 17.85 12.04 15.13
C LYS A 2 17.04 11.42 14.02
N TYR A 3 17.73 11.02 12.98
CA TYR A 3 17.13 10.28 11.91
C TYR A 3 16.79 8.88 12.44
N ASN A 4 15.56 8.44 12.22
CA ASN A 4 15.12 7.12 12.68
C ASN A 4 15.27 6.12 11.54
N MET A 5 16.13 5.11 11.73
CA MET A 5 16.33 4.06 10.73
C MET A 5 15.03 3.35 10.35
N LYS A 6 14.13 3.18 11.33
CA LYS A 6 12.82 2.56 11.07
C LYS A 6 11.98 3.40 10.13
N THR A 7 12.04 4.73 10.25
CA THR A 7 11.32 5.63 9.35
C THR A 7 11.84 5.50 7.92
N GLU A 8 13.17 5.42 7.74
CA GLU A 8 13.75 5.19 6.42
C GLU A 8 13.32 3.87 5.82
N TRP A 9 13.36 2.82 6.63
CA TRP A 9 12.93 1.49 6.21
C TRP A 9 11.47 1.51 5.75
N VAL A 10 10.60 2.12 6.54
CA VAL A 10 9.17 2.26 6.21
C VAL A 10 9.00 2.98 4.90
N ARG A 11 9.64 4.14 4.74
CA ARG A 11 9.51 4.93 3.51
C ARG A 11 10.02 4.16 2.29
N LYS A 12 11.14 3.47 2.43
CA LYS A 12 11.70 2.67 1.35
C LYS A 12 10.73 1.58 0.92
N HIS A 13 10.17 0.84 1.86
CA HIS A 13 9.26 -0.25 1.54
C HIS A 13 7.94 0.24 0.96
N ILE A 14 7.43 1.38 1.43
CA ILE A 14 6.24 1.97 0.84
C ILE A 14 6.53 2.46 -0.58
N ASN A 15 7.70 3.07 -0.81
CA ASN A 15 8.12 3.44 -2.17
C ASN A 15 8.16 2.22 -3.10
N ASP A 16 8.70 1.10 -2.63
CA ASP A 16 8.76 -0.13 -3.40
C ASP A 16 7.34 -0.64 -3.73
N LEU A 17 6.43 -0.57 -2.77
CA LEU A 17 5.03 -0.94 -2.99
C LEU A 17 4.37 -0.06 -4.05
N VAL A 18 4.61 1.25 -3.99
CA VAL A 18 4.06 2.19 -4.97
C VAL A 18 4.61 1.89 -6.35
N SER A 19 5.91 1.68 -6.46
CA SER A 19 6.55 1.35 -7.74
C SER A 19 5.99 0.05 -8.33
N GLU A 20 5.84 -0.98 -7.51
CA GLU A 20 5.28 -2.25 -7.95
C GLU A 20 3.81 -2.10 -8.35
N GLY A 21 3.02 -1.35 -7.57
CA GLY A 21 1.62 -1.09 -7.90
C GLY A 21 1.48 -0.35 -9.23
N LEU A 22 2.33 0.62 -9.52
CA LEU A 22 2.33 1.32 -10.80
C LEU A 22 2.66 0.38 -11.96
N LYS A 23 3.61 -0.54 -11.77
CA LYS A 23 3.90 -1.56 -12.77
C LYS A 23 2.69 -2.46 -13.03
N GLN A 24 2.01 -2.87 -11.97
CA GLN A 24 0.81 -3.70 -12.07
C GLN A 24 -0.29 -2.98 -12.85
N MET A 25 -0.50 -1.69 -12.61
CA MET A 25 -1.50 -0.90 -13.34
C MET A 25 -1.21 -0.82 -14.83
N SER A 26 0.06 -0.90 -15.22
CA SER A 26 0.47 -0.87 -16.62
C SER A 26 0.48 -2.26 -17.28
N ASN A 27 0.23 -3.29 -16.50
CA ASN A 27 0.27 -4.66 -17.00
C ASN A 27 -1.09 -5.05 -17.59
N PRO A 28 -1.18 -5.33 -18.91
CA PRO A 28 -2.46 -5.72 -19.51
C PRO A 28 -2.99 -7.07 -19.02
N ALA A 29 -2.15 -7.88 -18.39
CA ALA A 29 -2.55 -9.16 -17.82
C ALA A 29 -3.00 -9.05 -16.35
N LEU A 30 -3.08 -7.84 -15.80
CA LEU A 30 -3.50 -7.65 -14.42
C LEU A 30 -4.90 -8.20 -14.19
N ASP A 31 -5.04 -9.05 -13.18
CA ASP A 31 -6.31 -9.63 -12.75
C ASP A 31 -6.49 -9.47 -11.24
N ASP A 32 -7.65 -9.91 -10.73
CA ASP A 32 -7.96 -9.79 -9.30
C ASP A 32 -7.02 -10.61 -8.43
N ASN A 33 -6.51 -11.73 -8.92
CA ASN A 33 -5.56 -12.55 -8.17
C ASN A 33 -4.23 -11.82 -7.98
N MET A 34 -3.72 -11.20 -9.04
CA MET A 34 -2.48 -10.41 -8.97
C MET A 34 -2.66 -9.21 -8.03
N PHE A 35 -3.80 -8.54 -8.10
CA PHE A 35 -4.12 -7.47 -7.18
C PHE A 35 -4.12 -7.95 -5.73
N LYS A 36 -4.73 -9.10 -5.46
CA LYS A 36 -4.79 -9.67 -4.11
C LYS A 36 -3.41 -9.97 -3.55
N ILE A 37 -2.51 -10.52 -4.37
CA ILE A 37 -1.14 -10.82 -3.97
C ILE A 37 -0.42 -9.52 -3.58
N TRP A 38 -0.51 -8.49 -4.41
CA TRP A 38 0.08 -7.18 -4.11
C TRP A 38 -0.53 -6.57 -2.85
N LEU A 39 -1.85 -6.67 -2.71
CA LEU A 39 -2.57 -6.14 -1.56
C LEU A 39 -2.13 -6.81 -0.26
N ASP A 40 -2.02 -8.15 -0.25
CA ASP A 40 -1.57 -8.88 0.93
C ASP A 40 -0.15 -8.48 1.32
N TYR A 41 0.72 -8.28 0.35
CA TYR A 41 2.07 -7.80 0.61
C TYR A 41 2.05 -6.38 1.20
N SER A 42 1.22 -5.49 0.67
CA SER A 42 1.11 -4.13 1.19
C SER A 42 0.62 -4.12 2.65
N LYS A 43 -0.32 -4.97 2.99
CA LYS A 43 -0.79 -5.11 4.37
C LYS A 43 0.34 -5.57 5.30
N GLN A 44 1.15 -6.54 4.87
CA GLN A 44 2.26 -7.03 5.66
C GLN A 44 3.30 -5.95 5.91
N VAL A 45 3.64 -5.18 4.89
CA VAL A 45 4.60 -4.07 5.03
C VAL A 45 4.09 -3.05 6.04
N LEU A 46 2.82 -2.67 5.95
CA LEU A 46 2.25 -1.70 6.88
C LEU A 46 2.14 -2.28 8.29
N GLU A 47 1.81 -3.55 8.42
CA GLU A 47 1.74 -4.20 9.73
C GLU A 47 3.09 -4.17 10.45
N ILE A 48 4.16 -4.52 9.75
CA ILE A 48 5.51 -4.48 10.31
C ILE A 48 5.88 -3.03 10.66
N SER A 49 5.57 -2.10 9.78
CA SER A 49 5.92 -0.68 9.93
C SER A 49 5.22 -0.03 11.11
N THR A 50 3.95 -0.38 11.34
CA THR A 50 3.13 0.31 12.33
C THR A 50 3.34 -0.19 13.75
N LYS A 51 4.02 -1.30 13.95
CA LYS A 51 4.35 -1.76 15.30
C LYS A 51 5.11 -0.72 16.10
N ASP A 52 5.97 0.03 15.41
CA ASP A 52 6.88 1.00 16.04
C ASP A 52 6.64 2.43 15.53
N TYR A 53 5.63 2.64 14.71
CA TYR A 53 5.41 3.94 14.07
C TYR A 53 4.04 4.52 14.39
N ASN A 54 3.00 4.01 13.75
CA ASN A 54 1.64 4.51 13.99
C ASN A 54 0.61 3.47 13.56
N ALA A 55 -0.01 2.82 14.54
CA ALA A 55 -1.00 1.78 14.28
C ALA A 55 -2.22 2.30 13.50
N ALA A 56 -2.53 3.59 13.60
CA ALA A 56 -3.66 4.17 12.87
C ALA A 56 -3.48 4.08 11.36
N ILE A 57 -2.24 4.10 10.87
CA ILE A 57 -1.95 3.99 9.44
C ILE A 57 -2.48 2.66 8.90
N LEU A 58 -2.15 1.56 9.57
CA LEU A 58 -2.62 0.24 9.16
C LEU A 58 -4.15 0.13 9.27
N LEU A 59 -4.72 0.59 10.38
CA LEU A 59 -6.17 0.52 10.59
C LEU A 59 -6.93 1.29 9.52
N ASN A 60 -6.47 2.47 9.17
CA ASN A 60 -7.09 3.28 8.12
C ASN A 60 -6.96 2.61 6.75
N TYR A 61 -5.83 1.98 6.48
CA TYR A 61 -5.63 1.25 5.24
C TYR A 61 -6.58 0.06 5.13
N LEU A 62 -6.73 -0.70 6.21
CA LEU A 62 -7.65 -1.85 6.23
C LEU A 62 -9.10 -1.40 6.03
N ARG A 63 -9.50 -0.28 6.64
CA ARG A 63 -10.83 0.30 6.43
C ARG A 63 -11.03 0.72 4.98
N LEU A 64 -10.02 1.37 4.39
CA LEU A 64 -10.06 1.75 2.98
C LEU A 64 -10.28 0.54 2.09
N ILE A 65 -9.51 -0.52 2.30
CA ILE A 65 -9.62 -1.76 1.52
C ILE A 65 -11.03 -2.34 1.63
N MET A 66 -11.59 -2.37 2.84
CA MET A 66 -12.94 -2.89 3.06
C MET A 66 -14.01 -2.06 2.36
N SER A 67 -13.74 -0.78 2.11
CA SER A 67 -14.68 0.12 1.44
C SER A 67 -14.61 0.05 -0.09
N ILE A 68 -13.59 -0.62 -0.64
CA ILE A 68 -13.43 -0.72 -2.09
C ILE A 68 -14.51 -1.65 -2.66
N ASP A 69 -15.20 -1.15 -3.68
CA ASP A 69 -16.19 -1.95 -4.40
C ASP A 69 -15.49 -3.11 -5.12
N SER A 70 -15.91 -4.34 -4.81
CA SER A 70 -15.33 -5.54 -5.41
C SER A 70 -15.59 -5.64 -6.92
N GLN A 71 -16.54 -4.88 -7.43
CA GLN A 71 -16.88 -4.85 -8.86
C GLN A 71 -15.93 -3.97 -9.68
N LEU A 72 -15.10 -3.15 -9.04
CA LEU A 72 -14.17 -2.30 -9.76
C LEU A 72 -13.08 -3.13 -10.45
N PRO A 73 -12.56 -2.66 -11.60
CA PRO A 73 -11.41 -3.30 -12.23
C PRO A 73 -10.18 -3.29 -11.31
N PRO A 74 -9.29 -4.29 -11.42
CA PRO A 74 -8.09 -4.34 -10.57
C PRO A 74 -7.22 -3.08 -10.66
N THR A 75 -7.11 -2.46 -11.83
CA THR A 75 -6.36 -1.20 -12.01
C THR A 75 -6.90 -0.09 -11.12
N GLN A 76 -8.21 0.04 -11.02
CA GLN A 76 -8.82 1.07 -10.16
C GLN A 76 -8.63 0.74 -8.68
N LYS A 77 -8.73 -0.53 -8.31
CA LYS A 77 -8.50 -0.96 -6.92
C LYS A 77 -7.08 -0.62 -6.48
N ILE A 78 -6.08 -0.94 -7.32
CA ILE A 78 -4.69 -0.58 -7.04
C ILE A 78 -4.54 0.94 -6.94
N GLY A 79 -5.14 1.69 -7.85
CA GLY A 79 -5.08 3.15 -7.84
C GLY A 79 -5.55 3.75 -6.52
N ILE A 80 -6.65 3.25 -5.98
CA ILE A 80 -7.18 3.70 -4.69
C ILE A 80 -6.17 3.43 -3.57
N CYS A 81 -5.59 2.23 -3.55
CA CYS A 81 -4.58 1.87 -2.56
C CYS A 81 -3.31 2.71 -2.70
N LEU A 82 -2.88 2.97 -3.94
CA LEU A 82 -1.70 3.80 -4.20
C LEU A 82 -1.87 5.22 -3.70
N ASP A 83 -3.04 5.81 -3.87
CA ASP A 83 -3.31 7.16 -3.37
C ASP A 83 -3.09 7.24 -1.86
N TYR A 84 -3.52 6.24 -1.12
CA TYR A 84 -3.31 6.18 0.32
C TYR A 84 -1.82 6.04 0.66
N LEU A 85 -1.12 5.12 -0.02
CA LEU A 85 0.30 4.88 0.24
C LEU A 85 1.16 6.10 -0.10
N ILE A 86 0.86 6.77 -1.21
CA ILE A 86 1.53 8.01 -1.60
C ILE A 86 1.27 9.09 -0.55
N GLY A 87 0.06 9.15 -0.01
CA GLY A 87 -0.29 10.08 1.06
C GLY A 87 0.57 9.88 2.30
N ILE A 88 0.86 8.62 2.66
CA ILE A 88 1.75 8.31 3.78
C ILE A 88 3.15 8.86 3.54
N LEU A 89 3.67 8.73 2.31
CA LEU A 89 5.01 9.20 1.96
C LEU A 89 5.16 10.72 2.06
N ARG A 90 4.05 11.45 2.02
CA ARG A 90 4.06 12.92 2.10
C ARG A 90 4.02 13.46 3.52
N ILE A 91 3.84 12.60 4.49
CA ILE A 91 3.78 13.00 5.91
C ILE A 91 5.20 13.29 6.49
#